data_381c401c76abc7c21ce92aa23cd1e5d3
#
_entry.id   381c401c76abc7c21ce92aa23cd1e5d3
#
_cell.length_a   1.000
_cell.length_b   1.000
_cell.length_c   1.000
_cell.angle_alpha   90.00
_cell.angle_beta   90.00
_cell.angle_gamma   90.00
#
_symmetry.space_group_name_H-M   'P 1'
#
loop_
_entity.id
_entity.type
_entity.pdbx_description
1 polymer ?
#
loop_
_entity_poly.entity_id
_entity_poly.type
_entity_poly.pdbx_seq_one_letter_code
_entity_poly.pdbx_strand_id
1 'polypeptide(L)'
;RSQTLSPLIVPLLVQNFVGEDIKGSAVGQVRLWALMVAVLVQALMGLISDHSTARMGRRRPFILIGTLGEILVFALIGFSARLTGETGYWVLFALYILSAIFSNTAQTATQALIPDLVPESMRGRFSGVKALFEVPLALVFVSIVIGSQVSRGNLWGALVTVMTILAVCAVATMFVPETQHTKLVDKIDWQPLFRV
;
A
#
# COMPACT_ATOMS: atom_id res chain seq x y z
N ARG A 1 -1.40 5.17 -1.81
CA ARG A 1 -0.15 4.64 -1.21
C ARG A 1 0.89 4.36 -2.28
N SER A 2 0.75 3.34 -3.09
CA SER A 2 1.66 3.07 -4.23
C SER A 2 1.69 4.21 -5.27
N GLN A 3 0.66 5.03 -5.33
CA GLN A 3 0.54 6.18 -6.24
C GLN A 3 1.55 7.32 -5.94
N THR A 4 2.13 7.36 -4.75
CA THR A 4 3.10 8.39 -4.37
C THR A 4 4.54 7.96 -4.65
N LEU A 5 4.92 6.75 -4.27
CA LEU A 5 6.29 6.25 -4.46
C LEU A 5 6.59 5.93 -5.93
N SER A 6 5.65 5.24 -6.59
CA SER A 6 5.90 4.70 -7.91
C SER A 6 6.17 5.78 -8.98
N PRO A 7 5.42 6.90 -9.07
CA PRO A 7 5.63 7.85 -10.16
C PRO A 7 6.77 8.83 -9.96
N LEU A 8 7.11 9.19 -8.72
CA LEU A 8 8.05 10.29 -8.45
C LEU A 8 9.34 9.84 -7.77
N ILE A 9 9.24 9.11 -6.65
CA ILE A 9 10.40 8.81 -5.80
C ILE A 9 11.24 7.68 -6.36
N VAL A 10 10.61 6.59 -6.82
CA VAL A 10 11.35 5.43 -7.35
C VAL A 10 12.18 5.77 -8.59
N PRO A 11 11.64 6.44 -9.64
CA PRO A 11 12.45 6.78 -10.79
C PRO A 11 13.64 7.70 -10.47
N LEU A 12 13.46 8.62 -9.51
CA LEU A 12 14.51 9.54 -9.08
C LEU A 12 15.63 8.79 -8.35
N LEU A 13 15.31 7.89 -7.43
CA LEU A 13 16.32 7.10 -6.72
C LEU A 13 17.02 6.11 -7.65
N VAL A 14 16.27 5.44 -8.52
CA VAL A 14 16.87 4.52 -9.52
C VAL A 14 17.83 5.26 -10.43
N GLN A 15 17.49 6.48 -10.90
CA GLN A 15 18.38 7.31 -11.70
C GLN A 15 19.69 7.62 -10.97
N ASN A 16 19.62 7.93 -9.67
CA ASN A 16 20.80 8.21 -8.85
C ASN A 16 21.71 6.98 -8.68
N PHE A 17 21.14 5.76 -8.72
CA PHE A 17 21.90 4.53 -8.48
C PHE A 17 22.49 3.90 -9.74
N VAL A 18 21.75 3.91 -10.86
CA VAL A 18 22.12 3.19 -12.08
C VAL A 18 22.36 4.10 -13.30
N GLY A 19 22.14 5.42 -13.16
CA GLY A 19 22.26 6.38 -14.24
C GLY A 19 21.04 6.45 -15.16
N GLU A 20 21.09 7.34 -16.15
CA GLU A 20 19.96 7.57 -17.07
C GLU A 20 19.78 6.47 -18.10
N ASP A 21 20.87 5.86 -18.58
CA ASP A 21 20.85 4.91 -19.70
C ASP A 21 20.00 3.66 -19.42
N ILE A 22 20.08 3.11 -18.22
CA ILE A 22 19.36 1.89 -17.82
C ILE A 22 18.19 2.14 -16.87
N LYS A 23 17.91 3.41 -16.50
CA LYS A 23 16.82 3.80 -15.60
C LYS A 23 15.47 3.20 -15.99
N GLY A 24 15.13 3.24 -17.29
CA GLY A 24 13.84 2.76 -17.78
C GLY A 24 13.63 1.27 -17.54
N SER A 25 14.63 0.44 -17.86
CA SER A 25 14.58 -1.00 -17.64
C SER A 25 14.60 -1.35 -16.15
N ALA A 26 15.44 -0.68 -15.37
CA ALA A 26 15.53 -0.89 -13.92
C ALA A 26 14.22 -0.54 -13.19
N VAL A 27 13.59 0.59 -13.49
CA VAL A 27 12.27 0.96 -12.95
C VAL A 27 11.21 -0.03 -13.41
N GLY A 28 11.26 -0.48 -14.66
CA GLY A 28 10.36 -1.50 -15.21
C GLY A 28 10.44 -2.81 -14.44
N GLN A 29 11.66 -3.29 -14.16
CA GLN A 29 11.88 -4.51 -13.36
C GLN A 29 11.31 -4.37 -11.95
N VAL A 30 11.65 -3.28 -11.24
CA VAL A 30 11.15 -3.04 -9.88
C VAL A 30 9.61 -3.05 -9.85
N ARG A 31 8.97 -2.40 -10.81
CA ARG A 31 7.50 -2.33 -10.90
C ARG A 31 6.88 -3.68 -11.24
N LEU A 32 7.46 -4.43 -12.16
CA LEU A 32 6.96 -5.74 -12.56
C LEU A 32 6.96 -6.72 -11.39
N TRP A 33 8.09 -6.82 -10.68
CA TRP A 33 8.17 -7.69 -9.50
C TRP A 33 7.24 -7.24 -8.38
N ALA A 34 7.14 -5.95 -8.14
CA ALA A 34 6.19 -5.42 -7.14
C ALA A 34 4.73 -5.72 -7.49
N LEU A 35 4.37 -5.67 -8.79
CA LEU A 35 3.03 -6.02 -9.25
C LEU A 35 2.74 -7.51 -9.04
N MET A 36 3.68 -8.40 -9.38
CA MET A 36 3.53 -9.84 -9.14
C MET A 36 3.32 -10.14 -7.66
N VAL A 37 4.15 -9.55 -6.80
CA VAL A 37 4.01 -9.70 -5.35
C VAL A 37 2.68 -9.10 -4.85
N ALA A 38 2.25 -7.96 -5.38
CA ALA A 38 0.99 -7.32 -5.02
C ALA A 38 -0.21 -8.24 -5.27
N VAL A 39 -0.28 -8.89 -6.43
CA VAL A 39 -1.37 -9.82 -6.79
C VAL A 39 -1.41 -11.01 -5.81
N LEU A 40 -0.25 -11.61 -5.52
CA LEU A 40 -0.17 -12.72 -4.57
C LEU A 40 -0.57 -12.30 -3.15
N VAL A 41 -0.05 -11.16 -2.68
CA VAL A 41 -0.37 -10.64 -1.35
C VAL A 41 -1.84 -10.28 -1.22
N GLN A 42 -2.46 -9.67 -2.23
CA GLN A 42 -3.89 -9.35 -2.20
C GLN A 42 -4.75 -10.60 -2.06
N ALA A 43 -4.45 -11.65 -2.82
CA ALA A 43 -5.18 -12.92 -2.75
C ALA A 43 -5.01 -13.58 -1.36
N LEU A 44 -3.77 -13.70 -0.88
CA LEU A 44 -3.47 -14.33 0.41
C LEU A 44 -4.05 -13.55 1.59
N MET A 45 -3.84 -12.21 1.62
CA MET A 45 -4.30 -11.37 2.72
C MET A 45 -5.82 -11.21 2.72
N GLY A 46 -6.48 -11.29 1.56
CA GLY A 46 -7.93 -11.40 1.47
C GLY A 46 -8.41 -12.61 2.26
N LEU A 47 -7.91 -13.80 1.93
CA LEU A 47 -8.27 -15.06 2.61
C LEU A 47 -7.95 -15.02 4.13
N ILE A 48 -6.74 -14.57 4.50
CA ILE A 48 -6.31 -14.54 5.90
C ILE A 48 -7.16 -13.56 6.70
N SER A 49 -7.44 -12.37 6.15
CA SER A 49 -8.24 -11.36 6.86
C SER A 49 -9.72 -11.76 6.99
N ASP A 50 -10.26 -12.54 6.04
CA ASP A 50 -11.62 -13.07 6.11
C ASP A 50 -11.80 -14.08 7.24
N HIS A 51 -10.77 -14.83 7.55
CA HIS A 51 -10.78 -15.85 8.61
C HIS A 51 -10.22 -15.34 9.94
N SER A 52 -9.87 -14.07 10.04
CA SER A 52 -9.30 -13.50 11.28
C SER A 52 -10.36 -13.37 12.38
N THR A 53 -10.02 -13.86 13.57
CA THR A 53 -10.81 -13.78 14.81
C THR A 53 -10.22 -12.78 15.81
N ALA A 54 -9.46 -11.78 15.34
CA ALA A 54 -8.76 -10.84 16.20
C ALA A 54 -9.71 -10.02 17.08
N ARG A 55 -9.36 -9.85 18.37
CA ARG A 55 -10.16 -9.10 19.36
C ARG A 55 -10.40 -7.62 19.00
N MET A 56 -9.52 -7.02 18.22
CA MET A 56 -9.62 -5.62 17.79
C MET A 56 -10.54 -5.42 16.57
N GLY A 57 -11.20 -6.49 16.10
CA GLY A 57 -11.93 -6.50 14.83
C GLY A 57 -11.20 -7.32 13.76
N ARG A 58 -11.95 -7.77 12.74
CA ARG A 58 -11.44 -8.70 11.72
C ARG A 58 -10.40 -8.03 10.79
N ARG A 59 -10.61 -6.77 10.42
CA ARG A 59 -9.82 -6.05 9.41
C ARG A 59 -8.75 -5.12 10.00
N ARG A 60 -9.00 -4.53 11.18
CA ARG A 60 -8.14 -3.51 11.80
C ARG A 60 -6.68 -3.94 11.99
N PRO A 61 -6.36 -5.16 12.50
CA PRO A 61 -4.97 -5.55 12.69
C PRO A 61 -4.17 -5.57 11.39
N PHE A 62 -4.78 -5.97 10.28
CA PHE A 62 -4.13 -5.98 8.96
C PHE A 62 -3.88 -4.56 8.43
N ILE A 63 -4.83 -3.63 8.68
CA ILE A 63 -4.64 -2.22 8.32
C ILE A 63 -3.51 -1.62 9.13
N LEU A 64 -3.44 -1.88 10.44
CA LEU A 64 -2.37 -1.38 11.30
C LEU A 64 -1.01 -1.94 10.92
N ILE A 65 -0.88 -3.27 10.86
CA ILE A 65 0.38 -3.93 10.52
C ILE A 65 0.87 -3.47 9.15
N GLY A 66 -0.02 -3.45 8.15
CA GLY A 66 0.33 -3.00 6.81
C GLY A 66 0.74 -1.52 6.77
N THR A 67 0.03 -0.64 7.49
CA THR A 67 0.37 0.79 7.48
C THR A 67 1.64 1.10 8.28
N LEU A 68 1.82 0.49 9.45
CA LEU A 68 3.03 0.68 10.25
C LEU A 68 4.27 0.10 9.54
N GLY A 69 4.13 -1.07 8.93
CA GLY A 69 5.17 -1.66 8.11
C GLY A 69 5.54 -0.78 6.91
N GLU A 70 4.55 -0.20 6.22
CA GLU A 70 4.77 0.71 5.10
C GLU A 70 5.50 1.99 5.54
N ILE A 71 5.12 2.58 6.69
CA ILE A 71 5.80 3.75 7.27
C ILE A 71 7.27 3.43 7.57
N LEU A 72 7.55 2.28 8.17
CA LEU A 72 8.91 1.84 8.46
C LEU A 72 9.72 1.67 7.17
N VAL A 73 9.16 1.05 6.16
CA VAL A 73 9.83 0.87 4.86
C VAL A 73 10.09 2.21 4.19
N PHE A 74 9.19 3.20 4.27
CA PHE A 74 9.42 4.53 3.73
C PHE A 74 10.59 5.23 4.42
N ALA A 75 10.70 5.10 5.74
CA ALA A 75 11.87 5.59 6.46
C ALA A 75 13.16 4.92 5.97
N LEU A 76 13.16 3.60 5.77
CA LEU A 76 14.31 2.86 5.25
C LEU A 76 14.67 3.28 3.81
N ILE A 77 13.68 3.54 2.95
CA ILE A 77 13.89 4.10 1.60
C ILE A 77 14.56 5.47 1.69
N GLY A 78 14.14 6.34 2.61
CA GLY A 78 14.80 7.62 2.85
C GLY A 78 16.28 7.47 3.26
N PHE A 79 16.60 6.50 4.10
CA PHE A 79 17.99 6.20 4.46
C PHE A 79 18.76 5.57 3.30
N SER A 80 18.14 4.71 2.48
CA SER A 80 18.80 4.10 1.32
C SER A 80 19.21 5.13 0.26
N ALA A 81 18.62 6.32 0.24
CA ALA A 81 19.02 7.41 -0.66
C ALA A 81 20.47 7.90 -0.43
N ARG A 82 21.09 7.53 0.69
CA ARG A 82 22.51 7.80 0.98
C ARG A 82 23.48 6.78 0.35
N LEU A 83 22.95 5.66 -0.10
CA LEU A 83 23.73 4.63 -0.79
C LEU A 83 23.99 5.07 -2.23
N THR A 84 24.99 4.46 -2.86
CA THR A 84 25.37 4.75 -4.25
C THR A 84 25.58 3.45 -5.01
N GLY A 85 25.44 3.51 -6.33
CA GLY A 85 25.74 2.40 -7.23
C GLY A 85 24.79 1.22 -7.09
N GLU A 86 25.26 0.05 -7.50
CA GLU A 86 24.47 -1.17 -7.60
C GLU A 86 23.90 -1.64 -6.24
N THR A 87 24.65 -1.46 -5.17
CA THR A 87 24.16 -1.79 -3.81
C THR A 87 22.93 -0.96 -3.44
N GLY A 88 22.93 0.35 -3.77
CA GLY A 88 21.78 1.22 -3.55
C GLY A 88 20.54 0.75 -4.33
N TYR A 89 20.74 0.31 -5.57
CA TYR A 89 19.65 -0.23 -6.38
C TYR A 89 19.03 -1.49 -5.80
N TRP A 90 19.83 -2.49 -5.39
CA TRP A 90 19.31 -3.74 -4.84
C TRP A 90 18.63 -3.55 -3.48
N VAL A 91 19.14 -2.64 -2.65
CA VAL A 91 18.49 -2.25 -1.38
C VAL A 91 17.15 -1.59 -1.67
N LEU A 92 17.08 -0.63 -2.60
CA LEU A 92 15.83 0.00 -3.02
C LEU A 92 14.84 -1.02 -3.58
N PHE A 93 15.32 -1.95 -4.41
CA PHE A 93 14.50 -3.03 -4.99
C PHE A 93 13.85 -3.87 -3.88
N ALA A 94 14.63 -4.35 -2.92
CA ALA A 94 14.12 -5.14 -1.80
C ALA A 94 13.11 -4.35 -0.95
N LEU A 95 13.41 -3.09 -0.62
CA LEU A 95 12.53 -2.22 0.14
C LEU A 95 11.23 -1.93 -0.60
N TYR A 96 11.27 -1.76 -1.92
CA TYR A 96 10.08 -1.51 -2.71
C TYR A 96 9.18 -2.75 -2.79
N ILE A 97 9.74 -3.95 -2.91
CA ILE A 97 8.99 -5.21 -2.80
C ILE A 97 8.36 -5.34 -1.41
N LEU A 98 9.10 -5.03 -0.36
CA LEU A 98 8.58 -5.04 1.01
C LEU A 98 7.45 -4.02 1.21
N SER A 99 7.60 -2.82 0.64
CA SER A 99 6.52 -1.82 0.59
C SER A 99 5.27 -2.37 -0.11
N ALA A 100 5.44 -3.08 -1.23
CA ALA A 100 4.31 -3.69 -1.93
C ALA A 100 3.56 -4.71 -1.04
N ILE A 101 4.26 -5.49 -0.22
CA ILE A 101 3.65 -6.44 0.72
C ILE A 101 2.80 -5.70 1.75
N PHE A 102 3.37 -4.73 2.46
CA PHE A 102 2.67 -4.00 3.52
C PHE A 102 1.54 -3.14 2.98
N SER A 103 1.76 -2.43 1.88
CA SER A 103 0.75 -1.60 1.24
C SER A 103 -0.47 -2.42 0.80
N ASN A 104 -0.25 -3.56 0.13
CA ASN A 104 -1.34 -4.40 -0.33
C ASN A 104 -2.06 -5.12 0.82
N THR A 105 -1.35 -5.49 1.89
CA THR A 105 -1.97 -6.02 3.11
C THR A 105 -2.98 -5.02 3.69
N ALA A 106 -2.59 -3.77 3.89
CA ALA A 106 -3.47 -2.74 4.40
C ALA A 106 -4.59 -2.38 3.42
N GLN A 107 -4.28 -2.34 2.13
CA GLN A 107 -5.25 -1.99 1.08
C GLN A 107 -6.35 -3.02 0.95
N THR A 108 -6.02 -4.32 0.94
CA THR A 108 -6.99 -5.40 0.87
C THR A 108 -7.96 -5.36 2.05
N ALA A 109 -7.44 -5.19 3.27
CA ALA A 109 -8.27 -5.07 4.47
C ALA A 109 -9.17 -3.82 4.44
N THR A 110 -8.65 -2.69 3.94
CA THR A 110 -9.43 -1.44 3.80
C THR A 110 -10.53 -1.55 2.74
N GLN A 111 -10.25 -2.22 1.62
CA GLN A 111 -11.26 -2.42 0.57
C GLN A 111 -12.40 -3.31 1.03
N ALA A 112 -12.11 -4.31 1.84
CA ALA A 112 -13.09 -5.23 2.37
C ALA A 112 -14.02 -4.60 3.44
N LEU A 113 -13.67 -3.42 4.00
CA LEU A 113 -14.56 -2.70 4.91
C LEU A 113 -15.85 -2.21 4.23
N ILE A 114 -15.83 -1.91 2.94
CA ILE A 114 -17.03 -1.45 2.23
C ILE A 114 -18.13 -2.52 2.22
N PRO A 115 -17.89 -3.75 1.71
CA PRO A 115 -18.91 -4.79 1.75
C PRO A 115 -19.30 -5.23 3.17
N ASP A 116 -18.39 -5.07 4.15
CA ASP A 116 -18.64 -5.45 5.54
C ASP A 116 -19.53 -4.44 6.28
N LEU A 117 -19.41 -3.13 5.99
CA LEU A 117 -20.08 -2.06 6.73
C LEU A 117 -21.24 -1.41 5.97
N VAL A 118 -21.24 -1.46 4.64
CA VAL A 118 -22.22 -0.73 3.82
C VAL A 118 -23.32 -1.68 3.30
N PRO A 119 -24.61 -1.33 3.50
CA PRO A 119 -25.73 -2.07 2.93
C PRO A 119 -25.61 -2.20 1.41
N GLU A 120 -26.08 -3.30 0.86
CA GLU A 120 -25.96 -3.61 -0.58
C GLU A 120 -26.49 -2.49 -1.47
N SER A 121 -27.62 -1.90 -1.12
CA SER A 121 -28.27 -0.81 -1.88
C SER A 121 -27.40 0.46 -1.98
N MET A 122 -26.45 0.65 -1.09
CA MET A 122 -25.60 1.85 -1.04
C MET A 122 -24.15 1.61 -1.46
N ARG A 123 -23.73 0.36 -1.64
CA ARG A 123 -22.32 0.00 -1.97
C ARG A 123 -21.81 0.72 -3.21
N GLY A 124 -22.65 0.84 -4.27
CA GLY A 124 -22.28 1.55 -5.49
C GLY A 124 -21.98 3.03 -5.26
N ARG A 125 -22.79 3.71 -4.45
CA ARG A 125 -22.57 5.13 -4.11
C ARG A 125 -21.31 5.33 -3.29
N PHE A 126 -21.07 4.50 -2.27
CA PHE A 126 -19.87 4.55 -1.44
C PHE A 126 -18.61 4.24 -2.25
N SER A 127 -18.64 3.25 -3.14
CA SER A 127 -17.53 2.93 -4.03
C SER A 127 -17.24 4.06 -5.02
N GLY A 128 -18.27 4.72 -5.56
CA GLY A 128 -18.11 5.88 -6.42
C GLY A 128 -17.48 7.07 -5.71
N VAL A 129 -17.95 7.42 -4.51
CA VAL A 129 -17.36 8.48 -3.69
C VAL A 129 -15.91 8.13 -3.33
N LYS A 130 -15.65 6.90 -2.91
CA LYS A 130 -14.28 6.44 -2.62
C LYS A 130 -13.37 6.60 -3.84
N ALA A 131 -13.82 6.20 -5.03
CA ALA A 131 -13.02 6.31 -6.25
C ALA A 131 -12.67 7.75 -6.60
N LEU A 132 -13.59 8.71 -6.39
CA LEU A 132 -13.34 10.14 -6.56
C LEU A 132 -12.26 10.67 -5.62
N PHE A 133 -12.25 10.22 -4.37
CA PHE A 133 -11.21 10.62 -3.42
C PHE A 133 -9.88 9.86 -3.61
N GLU A 134 -9.94 8.59 -4.02
CA GLU A 134 -8.76 7.73 -4.11
C GLU A 134 -7.85 8.08 -5.29
N VAL A 135 -8.40 8.44 -6.45
CA VAL A 135 -7.62 8.69 -7.67
C VAL A 135 -7.41 10.18 -7.94
N PRO A 136 -8.44 11.01 -8.19
CA PRO A 136 -8.22 12.40 -8.56
C PRO A 136 -7.56 13.22 -7.44
N LEU A 137 -8.07 13.08 -6.20
CA LEU A 137 -7.56 13.86 -5.08
C LEU A 137 -6.13 13.46 -4.72
N ALA A 138 -5.82 12.15 -4.76
CA ALA A 138 -4.47 11.67 -4.53
C ALA A 138 -3.48 12.18 -5.59
N LEU A 139 -3.86 12.19 -6.87
CA LEU A 139 -3.01 12.72 -7.95
C LEU A 139 -2.73 14.22 -7.79
N VAL A 140 -3.75 15.01 -7.49
CA VAL A 140 -3.59 16.46 -7.23
C VAL A 140 -2.70 16.70 -6.03
N PHE A 141 -2.93 16.00 -4.93
CA PHE A 141 -2.11 16.10 -3.73
C PHE A 141 -0.64 15.71 -3.99
N VAL A 142 -0.41 14.58 -4.65
CA VAL A 142 0.94 14.11 -5.01
C VAL A 142 1.63 15.12 -5.90
N SER A 143 0.95 15.67 -6.91
CA SER A 143 1.56 16.62 -7.84
C SER A 143 1.93 17.94 -7.16
N ILE A 144 1.04 18.51 -6.35
CA ILE A 144 1.24 19.82 -5.73
C ILE A 144 2.17 19.71 -4.51
N VAL A 145 1.89 18.82 -3.57
CA VAL A 145 2.61 18.76 -2.29
C VAL A 145 3.89 17.96 -2.40
N ILE A 146 3.82 16.74 -2.89
CA ILE A 146 5.00 15.88 -2.98
C ILE A 146 5.91 16.31 -4.13
N GLY A 147 5.34 16.61 -5.30
CA GLY A 147 6.09 17.07 -6.47
C GLY A 147 6.89 18.34 -6.18
N SER A 148 6.32 19.31 -5.46
CA SER A 148 7.03 20.54 -5.08
C SER A 148 8.19 20.30 -4.10
N GLN A 149 8.09 19.32 -3.22
CA GLN A 149 9.18 18.97 -2.31
C GLN A 149 10.30 18.19 -3.02
N VAL A 150 9.93 17.26 -3.90
CA VAL A 150 10.89 16.48 -4.71
C VAL A 150 11.64 17.40 -5.66
N SER A 151 10.98 18.37 -6.32
CA SER A 151 11.63 19.33 -7.21
C SER A 151 12.62 20.26 -6.50
N ARG A 152 12.42 20.51 -5.20
CA ARG A 152 13.35 21.26 -4.34
C ARG A 152 14.47 20.39 -3.77
N GLY A 153 14.57 19.12 -4.15
CA GLY A 153 15.55 18.18 -3.62
C GLY A 153 15.26 17.71 -2.17
N ASN A 154 14.10 18.05 -1.61
CA ASN A 154 13.73 17.68 -0.23
C ASN A 154 13.02 16.33 -0.19
N LEU A 155 13.77 15.25 -0.45
CA LEU A 155 13.25 13.87 -0.42
C LEU A 155 12.67 13.51 0.95
N TRP A 156 13.37 13.88 2.04
CA TRP A 156 12.92 13.61 3.39
C TRP A 156 11.61 14.32 3.73
N GLY A 157 11.44 15.55 3.30
CA GLY A 157 10.19 16.28 3.46
C GLY A 157 9.02 15.57 2.77
N ALA A 158 9.24 15.09 1.54
CA ALA A 158 8.25 14.33 0.80
C ALA A 158 7.86 13.03 1.53
N LEU A 159 8.85 12.25 1.98
CA LEU A 159 8.61 10.99 2.71
C LEU A 159 7.88 11.22 4.04
N VAL A 160 8.34 12.18 4.86
CA VAL A 160 7.71 12.51 6.14
C VAL A 160 6.25 12.95 5.94
N THR A 161 5.96 13.73 4.91
CA THR A 161 4.59 14.14 4.60
C THR A 161 3.70 12.92 4.31
N VAL A 162 4.17 11.99 3.48
CA VAL A 162 3.43 10.75 3.18
C VAL A 162 3.24 9.89 4.44
N MET A 163 4.30 9.71 5.23
CA MET A 163 4.25 8.93 6.47
C MET A 163 3.26 9.52 7.47
N THR A 164 3.24 10.85 7.62
CA THR A 164 2.30 11.55 8.51
C THR A 164 0.86 11.32 8.06
N ILE A 165 0.57 11.43 6.77
CA ILE A 165 -0.78 11.20 6.24
C ILE A 165 -1.19 9.74 6.46
N LEU A 166 -0.31 8.78 6.19
CA LEU A 166 -0.59 7.37 6.44
C LEU A 166 -0.87 7.10 7.91
N ALA A 167 -0.11 7.69 8.82
CA ALA A 167 -0.33 7.57 10.26
C ALA A 167 -1.69 8.16 10.68
N VAL A 168 -2.03 9.36 10.21
CA VAL A 168 -3.32 10.01 10.50
C VAL A 168 -4.48 9.16 9.96
N CYS A 169 -4.38 8.66 8.72
CA CYS A 169 -5.41 7.80 8.14
C CYS A 169 -5.54 6.47 8.89
N ALA A 170 -4.43 5.88 9.35
CA ALA A 170 -4.47 4.65 10.15
C ALA A 170 -5.17 4.88 11.48
N VAL A 171 -4.85 5.98 12.18
CA VAL A 171 -5.53 6.37 13.42
C VAL A 171 -7.01 6.60 13.17
N ALA A 172 -7.38 7.36 12.14
CA ALA A 172 -8.79 7.60 11.78
C ALA A 172 -9.55 6.29 11.53
N THR A 173 -8.92 5.31 10.88
CA THR A 173 -9.54 4.00 10.61
C THR A 173 -9.81 3.22 11.90
N MET A 174 -9.07 3.44 12.98
CA MET A 174 -9.32 2.79 14.27
C MET A 174 -10.62 3.24 14.95
N PHE A 175 -11.14 4.42 14.60
CA PHE A 175 -12.41 4.91 15.13
C PHE A 175 -13.64 4.38 14.38
N VAL A 176 -13.47 3.73 13.22
CA VAL A 176 -14.58 3.15 12.45
C VAL A 176 -15.12 1.94 13.20
N PRO A 177 -16.40 1.92 13.67
CA PRO A 177 -16.95 0.78 14.39
C PRO A 177 -17.03 -0.45 13.49
N GLU A 178 -16.28 -1.49 13.81
CA GLU A 178 -16.41 -2.82 13.18
C GLU A 178 -17.42 -3.63 13.99
N THR A 179 -18.55 -3.97 13.38
CA THR A 179 -19.48 -4.94 13.96
C THR A 179 -18.82 -6.30 14.01
N GLN A 180 -18.64 -6.82 15.21
CA GLN A 180 -18.18 -8.20 15.40
C GLN A 180 -19.29 -9.15 14.91
N HIS A 181 -19.27 -9.49 13.64
CA HIS A 181 -20.06 -10.60 13.16
C HIS A 181 -19.43 -11.89 13.68
N THR A 182 -19.96 -12.40 14.79
CA THR A 182 -19.73 -13.75 15.31
C THR A 182 -20.46 -14.76 14.41
N LYS A 183 -20.22 -14.73 13.10
CA LYS A 183 -20.53 -15.87 12.29
C LYS A 183 -19.38 -16.86 12.50
N LEU A 184 -19.74 -18.00 13.11
CA LEU A 184 -18.90 -19.19 13.14
C LEU A 184 -18.27 -19.33 11.75
N VAL A 185 -16.94 -19.28 11.71
CA VAL A 185 -16.18 -19.49 10.48
C VAL A 185 -16.44 -20.94 10.09
N ASP A 186 -17.36 -21.16 9.14
CA ASP A 186 -17.48 -22.47 8.50
C ASP A 186 -16.09 -22.82 7.95
N LYS A 187 -15.64 -24.02 8.29
CA LYS A 187 -14.34 -24.54 7.81
C LYS A 187 -14.27 -24.32 6.32
N ILE A 188 -13.15 -23.76 5.84
CA ILE A 188 -12.95 -23.54 4.41
C ILE A 188 -13.20 -24.86 3.69
N ASP A 189 -14.29 -24.91 2.95
CA ASP A 189 -14.55 -26.03 2.04
C ASP A 189 -13.73 -25.78 0.77
N TRP A 190 -12.63 -26.48 0.65
CA TRP A 190 -11.75 -26.42 -0.51
C TRP A 190 -12.29 -27.22 -1.70
N GLN A 191 -13.34 -28.01 -1.51
CA GLN A 191 -13.89 -28.88 -2.56
C GLN A 191 -14.38 -28.14 -3.82
N PRO A 192 -15.00 -26.95 -3.72
CA PRO A 192 -15.44 -26.22 -4.91
C PRO A 192 -14.30 -25.74 -5.82
N LEU A 193 -13.08 -25.55 -5.28
CA LEU A 193 -11.93 -25.08 -6.07
C LEU A 193 -11.31 -26.18 -6.95
N PHE A 194 -11.58 -27.45 -6.66
CA PHE A 194 -11.04 -28.60 -7.39
C PHE A 194 -12.09 -29.34 -8.25
N ARG A 195 -13.33 -28.85 -8.27
CA ARG A 195 -14.37 -29.31 -9.21
C ARG A 195 -14.35 -28.42 -10.45
N VAL A 196 -13.53 -28.78 -11.41
CA VAL A 196 -13.61 -28.33 -12.81
C VAL A 196 -14.21 -29.48 -13.61
#